data_89b615e3edcf1c303694883229daaa85
#
_entry.id   89b615e3edcf1c303694883229daaa85
#
_cell.length_a   1.000
_cell.length_b   1.000
_cell.length_c   1.000
_cell.angle_alpha   90.00
_cell.angle_beta   90.00
_cell.angle_gamma   90.00
#
_symmetry.space_group_name_H-M   'P 1'
#
loop_
_entity.id
_entity.type
_entity.pdbx_description
1 polymer ?
#
loop_
_entity_poly.entity_id
_entity_poly.type
_entity_poly.pdbx_seq_one_letter_code
_entity_poly.pdbx_strand_id
1 'polypeptide(L)'
;MRFAVLIVCASLLNAHAYADEKPFRPEPGQFPPIGKAHAYRGELVFVDHANRRGSLRVEGSGKFYRNDPHPFALLPYGLVRYHDAPADLRYVPLGTVLHAHGFLPPDPKISAVPVLPANNKDKDAGGYRGTGIFPAENHVLLLEDEPSHCRRNGLIWKLMEVEINGNDGSILARREPKKKDKKKYEPEKMTFDAATRIWRGRESIRISDLINENIWPTNGKKELNDQAVLLGITWKPAPGDGLSGAFTRFHISDIWLDDKSIEHAAYFQTEKHNTFIRSRWMPAIVDDIAYGKFGRATVTATLFGGMDSTLYDDFKKDGSGQINGAENTLKHTAGHYGPGHMASSGKFIQIEKISGKIPLGSSGIQVQFETDLIIEAIRPGRVIRIRPDRWPKMQIPREEYLFNNSPEDRFPTPAIFPKY
;
A
#
# COMPACT_ATOMS: atom_id res chain seq x y z
N MET A 1 21.48 41.34 62.86
CA MET A 1 22.16 40.32 62.04
C MET A 1 21.05 39.50 61.33
N ARG A 2 20.86 39.70 60.03
CA ARG A 2 19.91 38.98 59.22
C ARG A 2 20.66 38.02 58.33
N PHE A 3 20.49 36.70 58.55
CA PHE A 3 21.02 35.67 57.67
C PHE A 3 20.09 35.48 56.49
N ALA A 4 20.58 35.73 55.29
CA ALA A 4 19.90 35.38 54.03
C ALA A 4 20.34 33.95 53.67
N VAL A 5 19.36 33.07 53.59
CA VAL A 5 19.53 31.69 53.08
C VAL A 5 19.34 31.74 51.56
N LEU A 6 20.42 31.49 50.83
CA LEU A 6 20.40 31.36 49.37
C LEU A 6 19.97 29.92 49.01
N ILE A 7 18.75 29.72 48.53
CA ILE A 7 18.32 28.45 47.97
C ILE A 7 18.77 28.42 46.51
N VAL A 8 19.79 27.60 46.23
CA VAL A 8 20.21 27.27 44.86
C VAL A 8 19.32 26.14 44.38
N CYS A 9 18.33 26.49 43.57
CA CYS A 9 17.58 25.50 42.78
C CYS A 9 18.46 24.95 41.66
N ALA A 10 19.08 23.81 41.89
CA ALA A 10 19.70 23.05 40.83
C ALA A 10 18.57 22.36 40.01
N SER A 11 18.14 23.04 38.94
CA SER A 11 17.32 22.42 37.87
C SER A 11 18.19 21.44 37.14
N LEU A 12 18.07 20.17 37.52
CA LEU A 12 18.54 19.02 36.75
C LEU A 12 17.75 19.01 35.43
N LEU A 13 18.33 19.60 34.41
CA LEU A 13 17.97 19.36 33.01
C LEU A 13 18.25 17.89 32.73
N ASN A 14 17.23 17.05 32.88
CA ASN A 14 17.21 15.72 32.27
C ASN A 14 17.20 15.93 30.75
N ALA A 15 18.37 16.19 30.19
CA ALA A 15 18.62 15.93 28.78
C ALA A 15 18.51 14.41 28.61
N HIS A 16 17.33 13.93 28.29
CA HIS A 16 17.20 12.62 27.68
C HIS A 16 18.01 12.70 26.40
N ALA A 17 19.23 12.19 26.45
CA ALA A 17 19.97 11.83 25.25
C ALA A 17 19.08 10.84 24.53
N TYR A 18 18.32 11.29 23.52
CA TYR A 18 17.84 10.43 22.49
C TYR A 18 19.10 9.83 21.88
N ALA A 19 19.47 8.65 22.34
CA ALA A 19 20.40 7.82 21.61
C ALA A 19 19.82 7.75 20.19
N ASP A 20 20.59 8.18 19.20
CA ASP A 20 20.25 8.06 17.78
C ASP A 20 20.08 6.56 17.48
N GLU A 21 18.90 6.03 17.82
CA GLU A 21 18.55 4.66 17.49
C GLU A 21 18.52 4.60 15.96
N LYS A 22 19.47 3.85 15.39
CA LYS A 22 19.56 3.71 13.94
C LYS A 22 18.18 3.32 13.40
N PRO A 23 17.68 3.98 12.35
CA PRO A 23 16.37 3.68 11.79
C PRO A 23 16.29 2.20 11.42
N PHE A 24 15.16 1.58 11.79
CA PHE A 24 14.91 0.18 11.44
C PHE A 24 14.88 0.02 9.91
N ARG A 25 15.56 -1.00 9.42
CA ARG A 25 15.55 -1.35 7.99
C ARG A 25 15.14 -2.80 7.83
N PRO A 26 14.21 -3.10 6.90
CA PRO A 26 13.82 -4.47 6.62
C PRO A 26 15.00 -5.32 6.17
N GLU A 27 15.06 -6.55 6.64
CA GLU A 27 16.05 -7.54 6.23
C GLU A 27 15.48 -8.48 5.17
N PRO A 28 16.31 -8.98 4.25
CA PRO A 28 15.90 -9.99 3.27
C PRO A 28 15.34 -11.24 3.94
N GLY A 29 14.26 -11.79 3.38
CA GLY A 29 13.65 -13.02 3.89
C GLY A 29 12.84 -12.88 5.16
N GLN A 30 12.72 -11.68 5.72
CA GLN A 30 11.98 -11.44 6.95
C GLN A 30 10.82 -10.47 6.72
N PHE A 31 9.69 -10.72 7.38
CA PHE A 31 8.55 -9.81 7.39
C PHE A 31 8.74 -8.76 8.50
N PRO A 32 8.90 -7.48 8.17
CA PRO A 32 9.17 -6.45 9.16
C PRO A 32 7.93 -6.13 10.01
N PRO A 33 8.11 -5.76 11.29
CA PRO A 33 7.00 -5.36 12.12
C PRO A 33 6.47 -3.98 11.71
N ILE A 34 5.16 -3.87 11.46
CA ILE A 34 4.52 -2.61 11.07
C ILE A 34 4.74 -1.47 12.08
N GLY A 35 4.88 -1.79 13.37
CA GLY A 35 5.14 -0.80 14.42
C GLY A 35 6.48 -0.07 14.30
N LYS A 36 7.40 -0.56 13.47
CA LYS A 36 8.68 0.11 13.14
C LYS A 36 8.62 0.92 11.86
N ALA A 37 7.48 0.87 11.13
CA ALA A 37 7.27 1.66 9.93
C ALA A 37 6.87 3.08 10.26
N HIS A 38 7.31 4.04 9.44
CA HIS A 38 6.84 5.41 9.48
C HIS A 38 5.48 5.51 8.80
N ALA A 39 4.52 6.14 9.48
CA ALA A 39 3.19 6.39 8.92
C ALA A 39 3.12 7.80 8.33
N TYR A 40 2.61 7.91 7.10
CA TYR A 40 2.38 9.19 6.44
C TYR A 40 1.17 9.11 5.51
N ARG A 41 0.61 10.26 5.13
CA ARG A 41 -0.56 10.36 4.26
C ARG A 41 -0.24 11.24 3.08
N GLY A 42 -0.71 10.88 1.90
CA GLY A 42 -0.47 11.68 0.70
C GLY A 42 -1.32 11.25 -0.49
N GLU A 43 -1.41 12.12 -1.47
CA GLU A 43 -2.06 11.90 -2.75
C GLU A 43 -1.19 11.01 -3.65
N LEU A 44 -1.77 10.00 -4.25
CA LEU A 44 -1.10 9.17 -5.26
C LEU A 44 -1.00 9.95 -6.57
N VAL A 45 0.21 10.36 -6.96
CA VAL A 45 0.43 11.20 -8.13
C VAL A 45 1.09 10.46 -9.30
N PHE A 46 1.71 9.33 -9.03
CA PHE A 46 2.35 8.49 -10.04
C PHE A 46 2.29 7.03 -9.65
N VAL A 47 2.12 6.15 -10.63
CA VAL A 47 2.14 4.69 -10.46
C VAL A 47 2.90 4.04 -11.62
N ASP A 48 3.89 3.23 -11.29
CA ASP A 48 4.45 2.19 -12.13
C ASP A 48 3.99 0.84 -11.54
N HIS A 49 2.83 0.39 -11.97
CA HIS A 49 2.21 -0.81 -11.41
C HIS A 49 3.01 -2.08 -11.71
N ALA A 50 3.73 -2.12 -12.83
CA ALA A 50 4.54 -3.28 -13.21
C ALA A 50 5.72 -3.49 -12.27
N ASN A 51 6.31 -2.41 -11.78
CA ASN A 51 7.41 -2.43 -10.83
C ASN A 51 6.95 -2.27 -9.37
N ARG A 52 5.64 -2.12 -9.15
CA ARG A 52 5.04 -1.89 -7.83
C ARG A 52 5.59 -0.64 -7.13
N ARG A 53 5.77 0.42 -7.93
CA ARG A 53 6.31 1.71 -7.51
C ARG A 53 5.29 2.82 -7.70
N GLY A 54 5.50 3.90 -7.03
CA GLY A 54 4.71 5.10 -7.20
C GLY A 54 5.31 6.30 -6.47
N SER A 55 4.55 7.39 -6.47
CA SER A 55 4.92 8.57 -5.70
C SER A 55 3.70 9.14 -4.99
N LEU A 56 3.89 9.55 -3.74
CA LEU A 56 2.89 10.24 -2.95
C LEU A 56 3.29 11.68 -2.73
N ARG A 57 2.36 12.60 -2.98
CA ARG A 57 2.47 13.98 -2.52
C ARG A 57 2.04 14.02 -1.07
N VAL A 58 3.02 14.02 -0.16
CA VAL A 58 2.79 13.85 1.28
C VAL A 58 2.26 15.14 1.90
N GLU A 59 1.20 15.03 2.70
CA GLU A 59 0.64 16.13 3.45
C GLU A 59 1.66 16.69 4.46
N GLY A 60 1.78 18.00 4.50
CA GLY A 60 2.65 18.70 5.46
C GLY A 60 4.14 18.66 5.13
N SER A 61 4.55 18.00 4.05
CA SER A 61 5.94 18.04 3.59
C SER A 61 6.15 19.22 2.64
N GLY A 62 7.14 20.05 2.95
CA GLY A 62 7.52 21.21 2.15
C GLY A 62 7.09 22.56 2.73
N LYS A 63 7.86 23.59 2.39
CA LYS A 63 7.65 24.97 2.88
C LYS A 63 6.65 25.74 2.03
N PHE A 64 6.35 25.25 0.85
CA PHE A 64 5.56 25.96 -0.16
C PHE A 64 4.48 25.05 -0.73
N TYR A 65 3.63 25.63 -1.52
CA TYR A 65 2.36 25.18 -2.06
C TYR A 65 2.35 23.81 -2.75
N ARG A 66 3.50 23.34 -3.21
CA ARG A 66 3.64 22.00 -3.77
C ARG A 66 4.69 21.26 -3.00
N ASN A 67 4.29 20.16 -2.43
CA ASN A 67 5.22 19.21 -1.86
C ASN A 67 5.75 18.35 -3.00
N ASP A 68 7.06 18.17 -3.06
CA ASP A 68 7.67 17.25 -4.00
C ASP A 68 7.11 15.83 -3.74
N PRO A 69 6.78 15.08 -4.79
CA PRO A 69 6.32 13.72 -4.60
C PRO A 69 7.40 12.86 -3.95
N HIS A 70 7.01 12.11 -2.93
CA HIS A 70 7.87 11.14 -2.27
C HIS A 70 7.78 9.79 -2.99
N PRO A 71 8.85 9.33 -3.63
CA PRO A 71 8.83 8.06 -4.32
C PRO A 71 8.79 6.91 -3.33
N PHE A 72 8.09 5.86 -3.71
CA PHE A 72 8.04 4.62 -2.95
C PHE A 72 8.11 3.40 -3.85
N ALA A 73 8.58 2.30 -3.25
CA ALA A 73 8.46 0.97 -3.79
C ALA A 73 7.75 0.09 -2.78
N LEU A 74 6.76 -0.68 -3.20
CA LEU A 74 6.17 -1.68 -2.34
C LEU A 74 7.18 -2.79 -2.07
N LEU A 75 7.29 -3.19 -0.80
CA LEU A 75 7.99 -4.43 -0.44
C LEU A 75 7.40 -5.61 -1.22
N PRO A 76 8.15 -6.67 -1.49
CA PRO A 76 7.62 -7.84 -2.21
C PRO A 76 6.30 -8.36 -1.62
N TYR A 77 6.22 -8.38 -0.31
CA TYR A 77 5.05 -8.73 0.50
C TYR A 77 4.23 -7.52 0.95
N GLY A 78 4.51 -6.34 0.40
CA GLY A 78 3.75 -5.12 0.70
C GLY A 78 2.31 -5.22 0.23
N LEU A 79 1.41 -4.68 1.03
CA LEU A 79 -0.03 -4.78 0.85
C LEU A 79 -0.59 -3.47 0.30
N VAL A 80 -1.54 -3.58 -0.61
CA VAL A 80 -2.40 -2.48 -1.04
C VAL A 80 -3.83 -2.82 -0.66
N ARG A 81 -4.52 -1.88 -0.03
CA ARG A 81 -5.94 -1.99 0.29
C ARG A 81 -6.69 -0.81 -0.32
N TYR A 82 -7.77 -1.12 -1.00
CA TYR A 82 -8.64 -0.13 -1.65
C TYR A 82 -10.09 -0.54 -1.47
N HIS A 83 -10.94 0.38 -1.02
CA HIS A 83 -12.34 0.12 -0.64
C HIS A 83 -12.47 -1.01 0.39
N ASP A 84 -11.58 -1.05 1.40
CA ASP A 84 -11.50 -2.08 2.43
C ASP A 84 -11.22 -3.50 1.93
N ALA A 85 -10.72 -3.66 0.72
CA ALA A 85 -10.41 -4.94 0.10
C ALA A 85 -8.94 -5.02 -0.35
N PRO A 86 -8.41 -6.23 -0.58
CA PRO A 86 -7.13 -6.40 -1.24
C PRO A 86 -7.13 -5.76 -2.63
N ALA A 87 -6.02 -5.13 -2.98
CA ALA A 87 -5.87 -4.45 -4.27
C ALA A 87 -4.45 -4.57 -4.83
N ASP A 88 -4.29 -4.22 -6.09
CA ASP A 88 -3.02 -3.89 -6.72
C ASP A 88 -2.97 -2.40 -7.03
N LEU A 89 -1.79 -1.81 -7.13
CA LEU A 89 -1.62 -0.37 -7.43
C LEU A 89 -2.38 0.08 -8.68
N ARG A 90 -2.53 -0.80 -9.68
CA ARG A 90 -3.29 -0.52 -10.92
C ARG A 90 -4.77 -0.20 -10.70
N TYR A 91 -5.31 -0.60 -9.55
CA TYR A 91 -6.73 -0.41 -9.22
C TYR A 91 -6.99 0.84 -8.42
N VAL A 92 -5.93 1.51 -7.97
CA VAL A 92 -6.02 2.73 -7.20
C VAL A 92 -5.92 3.93 -8.15
N PRO A 93 -6.98 4.73 -8.30
CA PRO A 93 -6.96 5.90 -9.17
C PRO A 93 -5.91 6.93 -8.70
N LEU A 94 -5.25 7.60 -9.66
CA LEU A 94 -4.43 8.77 -9.35
C LEU A 94 -5.29 9.84 -8.69
N GLY A 95 -4.71 10.58 -7.76
CA GLY A 95 -5.41 11.57 -6.95
C GLY A 95 -5.97 11.00 -5.65
N THR A 96 -6.08 9.67 -5.49
CA THR A 96 -6.52 9.06 -4.24
C THR A 96 -5.55 9.41 -3.11
N VAL A 97 -6.09 9.86 -1.98
CA VAL A 97 -5.31 10.06 -0.75
C VAL A 97 -5.13 8.72 -0.06
N LEU A 98 -3.87 8.35 0.16
CA LEU A 98 -3.47 7.07 0.72
C LEU A 98 -2.72 7.25 2.04
N HIS A 99 -2.92 6.31 2.95
CA HIS A 99 -2.12 6.12 4.16
C HIS A 99 -1.05 5.09 3.88
N ALA A 100 0.20 5.47 4.07
CA ALA A 100 1.36 4.63 3.84
C ALA A 100 2.06 4.30 5.15
N HIS A 101 2.49 3.05 5.28
CA HIS A 101 3.41 2.59 6.32
C HIS A 101 4.67 2.08 5.64
N GLY A 102 5.75 2.83 5.76
CA GLY A 102 6.98 2.56 5.03
C GLY A 102 8.23 2.71 5.87
N PHE A 103 9.32 2.18 5.36
CA PHE A 103 10.66 2.26 5.93
C PHE A 103 11.51 3.18 5.06
N LEU A 104 12.53 3.77 5.66
CA LEU A 104 13.49 4.57 4.93
C LEU A 104 14.18 3.74 3.84
N PRO A 105 14.65 4.40 2.77
CA PRO A 105 15.39 3.73 1.71
C PRO A 105 16.63 3.01 2.26
N PRO A 106 17.14 2.00 1.53
CA PRO A 106 18.40 1.35 1.89
C PRO A 106 19.52 2.38 2.04
N ASP A 107 20.42 2.15 3.00
CA ASP A 107 21.61 2.98 3.13
C ASP A 107 22.51 2.77 1.90
N PRO A 108 22.83 3.83 1.14
CA PRO A 108 23.70 3.71 -0.02
C PRO A 108 25.07 3.10 0.30
N LYS A 109 25.55 3.26 1.53
CA LYS A 109 26.85 2.73 1.96
C LYS A 109 26.86 1.23 2.18
N ILE A 110 25.69 0.64 2.46
CA ILE A 110 25.54 -0.79 2.74
C ILE A 110 24.64 -1.49 1.71
N SER A 111 24.05 -0.74 0.77
CA SER A 111 23.27 -1.31 -0.31
C SER A 111 24.18 -1.87 -1.39
N ALA A 112 23.90 -3.10 -1.82
CA ALA A 112 24.59 -3.69 -2.97
C ALA A 112 24.17 -3.06 -4.32
N VAL A 113 23.15 -2.21 -4.33
CA VAL A 113 22.71 -1.50 -5.52
C VAL A 113 23.58 -0.26 -5.70
N PRO A 114 24.32 -0.11 -6.81
CA PRO A 114 25.07 1.11 -7.08
C PRO A 114 24.13 2.31 -7.09
N VAL A 115 24.40 3.25 -6.18
CA VAL A 115 23.74 4.56 -6.25
C VAL A 115 24.56 5.39 -7.21
N LEU A 116 23.93 5.86 -8.29
CA LEU A 116 24.56 6.78 -9.22
C LEU A 116 24.99 8.03 -8.42
N PRO A 117 26.22 8.49 -8.59
CA PRO A 117 26.70 9.68 -7.90
C PRO A 117 25.84 10.88 -8.27
N ALA A 118 25.42 11.62 -7.25
CA ALA A 118 24.70 12.88 -7.45
C ALA A 118 25.56 13.81 -8.31
N ASN A 119 24.95 14.44 -9.30
CA ASN A 119 25.64 15.49 -10.04
C ASN A 119 25.91 16.65 -9.07
N ASN A 120 27.18 16.98 -8.88
CA ASN A 120 27.61 18.01 -7.94
C ASN A 120 27.01 19.41 -8.18
N LYS A 121 26.44 19.65 -9.37
CA LYS A 121 25.83 20.93 -9.72
C LYS A 121 24.43 21.14 -9.12
N ASP A 122 23.81 20.07 -8.65
CA ASP A 122 22.41 20.10 -8.21
C ASP A 122 22.24 19.64 -6.76
N LYS A 123 23.29 19.77 -5.93
CA LYS A 123 23.25 19.40 -4.50
C LYS A 123 22.10 20.05 -3.73
N ASP A 124 21.69 21.25 -4.17
CA ASP A 124 20.64 22.02 -3.51
C ASP A 124 19.25 21.83 -4.17
N ALA A 125 19.15 21.16 -5.29
CA ALA A 125 17.92 20.99 -6.05
C ALA A 125 17.09 19.76 -5.63
N GLY A 126 17.39 19.15 -4.50
CA GLY A 126 16.66 17.97 -4.01
C GLY A 126 16.76 16.73 -4.91
N GLY A 127 17.77 16.67 -5.76
CA GLY A 127 18.07 15.50 -6.60
C GLY A 127 17.06 15.19 -7.72
N TYR A 128 16.03 16.01 -7.87
CA TYR A 128 14.90 15.70 -8.74
C TYR A 128 14.88 16.50 -10.06
N ARG A 129 15.49 17.68 -10.10
CA ARG A 129 15.47 18.54 -11.29
C ARG A 129 16.73 18.42 -12.11
N GLY A 130 16.65 17.70 -13.21
CA GLY A 130 17.64 17.70 -14.25
C GLY A 130 18.89 16.83 -14.03
N THR A 131 18.99 16.09 -12.94
CA THR A 131 20.16 15.25 -12.64
C THR A 131 20.09 13.85 -13.21
N GLY A 132 18.89 13.39 -13.59
CA GLY A 132 18.65 11.98 -13.93
C GLY A 132 18.76 11.03 -12.74
N ILE A 133 18.94 11.54 -11.53
CA ILE A 133 18.96 10.76 -10.30
C ILE A 133 17.59 10.86 -9.64
N PHE A 134 16.91 9.74 -9.52
CA PHE A 134 15.68 9.66 -8.77
C PHE A 134 15.98 9.68 -7.26
N PRO A 135 15.17 10.38 -6.44
CA PRO A 135 15.28 10.30 -5.01
C PRO A 135 15.10 8.85 -4.56
N ALA A 136 15.78 8.48 -3.49
CA ALA A 136 15.68 7.14 -2.94
C ALA A 136 14.25 6.83 -2.50
N GLU A 137 13.75 5.66 -2.87
CA GLU A 137 12.38 5.23 -2.64
C GLU A 137 12.19 4.70 -1.22
N ASN A 138 11.15 5.15 -0.53
CA ASN A 138 10.71 4.51 0.71
C ASN A 138 10.17 3.10 0.41
N HIS A 139 10.45 2.15 1.28
CA HIS A 139 9.97 0.79 1.17
C HIS A 139 8.64 0.63 1.91
N VAL A 140 7.54 0.60 1.16
CA VAL A 140 6.19 0.58 1.73
C VAL A 140 5.73 -0.86 2.00
N LEU A 141 5.31 -1.12 3.24
CA LEU A 141 4.73 -2.37 3.69
C LEU A 141 3.21 -2.40 3.55
N LEU A 142 2.56 -1.26 3.80
CA LEU A 142 1.11 -1.15 3.70
C LEU A 142 0.75 0.20 3.07
N LEU A 143 -0.11 0.13 2.07
CA LEU A 143 -0.70 1.28 1.41
C LEU A 143 -2.21 1.09 1.40
N GLU A 144 -2.95 2.04 1.95
CA GLU A 144 -4.40 1.90 2.10
C GLU A 144 -5.13 3.22 1.85
N ASP A 145 -6.29 3.15 1.22
CA ASP A 145 -7.18 4.30 1.10
C ASP A 145 -7.86 4.65 2.44
N GLU A 146 -8.56 5.77 2.48
CA GLU A 146 -9.17 6.27 3.72
C GLU A 146 -10.20 5.28 4.31
N PRO A 147 -11.11 4.64 3.53
CA PRO A 147 -12.03 3.65 4.08
C PRO A 147 -11.32 2.45 4.68
N SER A 148 -10.31 1.92 3.99
CA SER A 148 -9.50 0.78 4.49
C SER A 148 -8.77 1.14 5.78
N HIS A 149 -8.17 2.34 5.83
CA HIS A 149 -7.52 2.86 7.02
C HIS A 149 -8.49 2.99 8.20
N CYS A 150 -9.64 3.59 7.96
CA CYS A 150 -10.67 3.76 8.99
C CYS A 150 -11.14 2.39 9.52
N ARG A 151 -11.47 1.45 8.65
CA ARG A 151 -11.95 0.12 9.09
C ARG A 151 -10.90 -0.66 9.84
N ARG A 152 -9.65 -0.68 9.37
CA ARG A 152 -8.54 -1.37 10.05
C ARG A 152 -8.26 -0.80 11.45
N ASN A 153 -8.41 0.50 11.63
CA ASN A 153 -8.17 1.17 12.91
C ASN A 153 -9.43 1.32 13.76
N GLY A 154 -10.57 0.79 13.32
CA GLY A 154 -11.85 0.95 14.02
C GLY A 154 -12.32 2.39 14.10
N LEU A 155 -12.05 3.19 13.07
CA LEU A 155 -12.45 4.58 12.93
C LEU A 155 -13.69 4.72 12.04
N ILE A 156 -14.37 5.84 12.19
CA ILE A 156 -15.46 6.29 11.31
C ILE A 156 -15.42 7.79 11.18
N TRP A 157 -15.91 8.32 10.08
CA TRP A 157 -16.13 9.74 9.94
C TRP A 157 -17.50 10.14 10.50
N LYS A 158 -17.53 11.23 11.22
CA LYS A 158 -18.74 11.90 11.70
C LYS A 158 -18.91 13.19 10.94
N LEU A 159 -19.97 13.30 10.15
CA LEU A 159 -20.33 14.51 9.45
C LEU A 159 -20.96 15.49 10.43
N MET A 160 -20.29 16.61 10.65
CA MET A 160 -20.71 17.65 11.59
C MET A 160 -21.56 18.73 10.91
N GLU A 161 -21.11 19.22 9.76
CA GLU A 161 -21.75 20.27 8.99
C GLU A 161 -21.60 20.00 7.50
N VAL A 162 -22.62 20.32 6.73
CA VAL A 162 -22.56 20.39 5.27
C VAL A 162 -22.94 21.80 4.82
N GLU A 163 -22.22 22.32 3.84
CA GLU A 163 -22.50 23.57 3.16
C GLU A 163 -22.67 23.30 1.67
N ILE A 164 -23.82 23.63 1.10
CA ILE A 164 -24.15 23.42 -0.31
C ILE A 164 -24.24 24.74 -1.03
N ASN A 165 -23.66 24.80 -2.22
CA ASN A 165 -23.73 25.90 -3.16
C ASN A 165 -23.98 25.33 -4.57
N GLY A 166 -25.22 25.16 -4.95
CA GLY A 166 -25.61 24.47 -6.18
C GLY A 166 -25.25 22.98 -6.14
N ASN A 167 -24.36 22.55 -7.05
CA ASN A 167 -23.89 21.15 -7.13
C ASN A 167 -22.58 20.92 -6.38
N ASP A 168 -21.98 21.96 -5.84
CA ASP A 168 -20.72 21.92 -5.12
C ASP A 168 -20.96 22.21 -3.65
N GLY A 169 -19.99 21.88 -2.82
CA GLY A 169 -20.10 22.20 -1.41
C GLY A 169 -18.86 21.79 -0.61
N SER A 170 -19.04 21.86 0.70
CA SER A 170 -18.05 21.39 1.65
C SER A 170 -18.67 20.68 2.83
N ILE A 171 -17.96 19.76 3.38
CA ILE A 171 -18.32 19.01 4.59
C ILE A 171 -17.25 19.27 5.63
N LEU A 172 -17.68 19.58 6.85
CA LEU A 172 -16.86 19.53 8.05
C LEU A 172 -17.10 18.16 8.70
N ALA A 173 -16.06 17.35 8.80
CA ALA A 173 -16.15 16.01 9.37
C ALA A 173 -14.97 15.72 10.28
N ARG A 174 -15.17 14.80 11.22
CA ARG A 174 -14.15 14.38 12.16
C ARG A 174 -14.06 12.86 12.21
N ARG A 175 -12.84 12.32 12.25
CA ARG A 175 -12.65 10.90 12.55
C ARG A 175 -12.96 10.63 14.01
N GLU A 176 -13.69 9.58 14.27
CA GLU A 176 -13.96 9.11 15.62
C GLU A 176 -13.73 7.60 15.72
N PRO A 177 -13.16 7.11 16.83
CA PRO A 177 -13.05 5.68 17.08
C PRO A 177 -14.44 5.09 17.35
N LYS A 178 -14.77 3.95 16.73
CA LYS A 178 -16.01 3.19 17.00
C LYS A 178 -16.09 2.70 18.46
N LYS A 179 -14.95 2.53 19.12
CA LYS A 179 -14.87 2.22 20.57
C LYS A 179 -14.31 3.44 21.29
N LYS A 180 -14.73 3.65 22.54
CA LYS A 180 -14.22 4.76 23.35
C LYS A 180 -12.69 4.68 23.45
N ASP A 181 -12.01 5.57 22.77
CA ASP A 181 -10.57 5.80 22.81
C ASP A 181 -10.31 7.24 23.26
N LYS A 182 -9.14 7.49 23.86
CA LYS A 182 -8.74 8.82 24.32
C LYS A 182 -8.22 9.70 23.20
N LYS A 183 -7.95 9.14 22.01
CA LYS A 183 -7.43 9.89 20.88
C LYS A 183 -8.52 10.80 20.31
N LYS A 184 -8.27 12.10 20.34
CA LYS A 184 -9.11 13.09 19.68
C LYS A 184 -8.52 13.39 18.30
N TYR A 185 -9.40 13.50 17.32
CA TYR A 185 -9.05 13.93 15.97
C TYR A 185 -9.64 15.31 15.73
N GLU A 186 -8.88 16.18 15.08
CA GLU A 186 -9.37 17.49 14.69
C GLU A 186 -10.35 17.35 13.52
N PRO A 187 -11.37 18.21 13.45
CA PRO A 187 -12.26 18.29 12.29
C PRO A 187 -11.50 18.69 11.03
N GLU A 188 -11.80 18.04 9.92
CA GLU A 188 -11.25 18.35 8.60
C GLU A 188 -12.38 18.90 7.70
N LYS A 189 -12.11 20.03 7.03
CA LYS A 189 -13.01 20.59 6.01
C LYS A 189 -12.61 20.04 4.66
N MET A 190 -13.55 19.37 3.98
CA MET A 190 -13.35 18.74 2.68
C MET A 190 -14.39 19.27 1.71
N THR A 191 -14.00 19.46 0.44
CA THR A 191 -14.93 19.86 -0.62
C THR A 191 -15.58 18.64 -1.27
N PHE A 192 -16.70 18.82 -1.91
CA PHE A 192 -17.35 17.86 -2.81
C PHE A 192 -17.96 18.60 -4.01
N ASP A 193 -18.25 17.87 -5.07
CA ASP A 193 -18.87 18.41 -6.29
C ASP A 193 -19.84 17.38 -6.92
N ALA A 194 -20.37 17.71 -8.08
CA ALA A 194 -21.29 16.83 -8.80
C ALA A 194 -20.70 15.48 -9.21
N ALA A 195 -19.36 15.32 -9.19
CA ALA A 195 -18.69 14.06 -9.47
C ALA A 195 -18.52 13.19 -8.21
N THR A 196 -18.80 13.72 -7.03
CA THR A 196 -18.78 12.96 -5.78
C THR A 196 -19.88 11.91 -5.79
N ARG A 197 -19.50 10.66 -5.62
CA ARG A 197 -20.43 9.53 -5.61
C ARG A 197 -20.93 9.26 -4.20
N ILE A 198 -22.22 9.09 -4.05
CA ILE A 198 -22.84 8.78 -2.75
C ILE A 198 -23.49 7.40 -2.86
N TRP A 199 -23.19 6.55 -1.90
CA TRP A 199 -23.59 5.15 -1.90
C TRP A 199 -24.48 4.84 -0.70
N ARG A 200 -25.64 4.21 -0.96
CA ARG A 200 -26.55 3.72 0.07
C ARG A 200 -26.92 2.26 -0.25
N GLY A 201 -26.56 1.34 0.62
CA GLY A 201 -26.70 -0.08 0.35
C GLY A 201 -25.92 -0.51 -0.89
N ARG A 202 -26.62 -0.82 -1.99
CA ARG A 202 -25.98 -1.23 -3.26
C ARG A 202 -26.18 -0.19 -4.38
N GLU A 203 -26.73 0.95 -4.07
CA GLU A 203 -27.14 1.94 -5.05
C GLU A 203 -26.31 3.22 -4.94
N SER A 204 -26.01 3.81 -6.07
CA SER A 204 -25.50 5.18 -6.13
C SER A 204 -26.68 6.14 -6.11
N ILE A 205 -26.66 7.06 -5.19
CA ILE A 205 -27.66 8.13 -5.07
C ILE A 205 -27.02 9.49 -5.37
N ARG A 206 -27.84 10.48 -5.63
CA ARG A 206 -27.41 11.84 -5.94
C ARG A 206 -27.50 12.73 -4.70
N ILE A 207 -26.80 13.87 -4.71
CA ILE A 207 -26.95 14.93 -3.71
C ILE A 207 -28.43 15.40 -3.63
N SER A 208 -29.11 15.49 -4.79
CA SER A 208 -30.53 15.84 -4.86
C SER A 208 -31.45 14.90 -4.06
N ASP A 209 -31.09 13.62 -3.95
CA ASP A 209 -31.91 12.66 -3.19
C ASP A 209 -31.80 12.94 -1.69
N LEU A 210 -30.60 13.28 -1.20
CA LEU A 210 -30.40 13.70 0.19
C LEU A 210 -31.09 15.03 0.51
N ILE A 211 -31.15 15.95 -0.46
CA ILE A 211 -31.89 17.21 -0.35
C ILE A 211 -33.38 16.94 -0.28
N ASN A 212 -33.93 16.14 -1.19
CA ASN A 212 -35.35 15.80 -1.24
C ASN A 212 -35.84 15.06 0.03
N GLU A 213 -34.94 14.29 0.64
CA GLU A 213 -35.17 13.62 1.92
C GLU A 213 -35.00 14.55 3.13
N ASN A 214 -34.69 15.82 2.93
CA ASN A 214 -34.37 16.81 3.97
C ASN A 214 -33.17 16.42 4.88
N ILE A 215 -32.31 15.52 4.42
CA ILE A 215 -31.08 15.15 5.12
C ILE A 215 -30.05 16.28 4.93
N TRP A 216 -29.88 16.75 3.70
CA TRP A 216 -29.01 17.88 3.36
C TRP A 216 -29.84 19.12 2.98
N PRO A 217 -29.27 20.35 3.13
CA PRO A 217 -29.98 21.57 2.78
C PRO A 217 -30.02 21.74 1.25
N THR A 218 -31.01 22.47 0.76
CA THR A 218 -31.08 22.87 -0.66
C THR A 218 -29.95 23.83 -1.02
N ASN A 219 -29.60 24.72 -0.10
CA ASN A 219 -28.51 25.67 -0.22
C ASN A 219 -28.08 26.16 1.18
N GLY A 220 -26.84 26.64 1.31
CA GLY A 220 -26.31 27.12 2.57
C GLY A 220 -25.85 26.00 3.50
N LYS A 221 -25.82 26.27 4.79
CA LYS A 221 -25.24 25.40 5.83
C LYS A 221 -26.30 24.65 6.63
N LYS A 222 -26.00 23.40 6.98
CA LYS A 222 -26.78 22.58 7.91
C LYS A 222 -25.90 21.72 8.78
N GLU A 223 -26.18 21.66 10.07
CA GLU A 223 -25.60 20.68 10.99
C GLU A 223 -26.16 19.27 10.72
N LEU A 224 -25.31 18.26 10.76
CA LEU A 224 -25.63 16.88 10.39
C LEU A 224 -25.67 15.90 11.57
N ASN A 225 -25.73 16.38 12.82
CA ASN A 225 -25.88 15.56 14.03
C ASN A 225 -24.92 14.34 14.09
N ASP A 226 -23.67 14.54 13.68
CA ASP A 226 -22.64 13.49 13.70
C ASP A 226 -23.02 12.22 12.90
N GLN A 227 -23.64 12.38 11.73
CA GLN A 227 -23.93 11.26 10.84
C GLN A 227 -22.66 10.45 10.56
N ALA A 228 -22.75 9.14 10.82
CA ALA A 228 -21.61 8.23 10.63
C ALA A 228 -21.51 7.77 9.16
N VAL A 229 -20.32 7.93 8.55
CA VAL A 229 -20.05 7.54 7.16
C VAL A 229 -18.61 7.05 7.00
N LEU A 230 -18.32 6.43 5.85
CA LEU A 230 -16.95 6.30 5.34
C LEU A 230 -16.75 7.23 4.15
N LEU A 231 -15.55 7.76 3.99
CA LEU A 231 -15.22 8.73 2.94
C LEU A 231 -14.06 8.25 2.09
N GLY A 232 -14.22 8.30 0.77
CA GLY A 232 -13.12 8.28 -0.19
C GLY A 232 -12.58 9.69 -0.35
N ILE A 233 -11.29 9.87 -0.23
CA ILE A 233 -10.66 11.19 -0.24
C ILE A 233 -9.68 11.28 -1.40
N THR A 234 -9.77 12.39 -2.12
CA THR A 234 -8.80 12.79 -3.13
C THR A 234 -8.25 14.18 -2.79
N TRP A 235 -7.33 14.65 -3.60
CA TRP A 235 -6.75 15.97 -3.46
C TRP A 235 -7.00 16.77 -4.73
N LYS A 236 -7.72 17.87 -4.66
CA LYS A 236 -8.02 18.77 -5.78
C LYS A 236 -7.43 20.16 -5.57
N PRO A 237 -7.08 20.86 -6.66
CA PRO A 237 -6.72 22.27 -6.58
C PRO A 237 -7.84 23.10 -5.96
N ALA A 238 -7.49 24.08 -5.15
CA ALA A 238 -8.46 25.01 -4.59
C ALA A 238 -8.93 25.99 -5.67
N PRO A 239 -10.24 26.21 -5.83
CA PRO A 239 -10.75 27.21 -6.76
C PRO A 239 -10.29 28.62 -6.40
N GLY A 240 -9.97 29.43 -7.40
CA GLY A 240 -9.69 30.87 -7.23
C GLY A 240 -8.26 31.21 -6.82
N ASP A 241 -7.38 30.24 -6.63
CA ASP A 241 -5.99 30.51 -6.36
C ASP A 241 -5.29 30.86 -7.68
N GLY A 242 -4.92 32.13 -7.85
CA GLY A 242 -4.33 32.69 -9.10
C GLY A 242 -3.02 32.04 -9.53
N LEU A 243 -2.42 31.23 -8.69
CA LEU A 243 -1.31 30.35 -8.98
C LEU A 243 -1.86 28.94 -9.19
N SER A 244 -2.37 28.65 -10.35
CA SER A 244 -3.03 27.41 -10.74
C SER A 244 -2.41 26.16 -10.10
N GLY A 245 -3.10 25.55 -9.18
CA GLY A 245 -2.72 24.32 -8.48
C GLY A 245 -1.65 24.50 -7.38
N ALA A 246 -1.43 25.72 -6.89
CA ALA A 246 -0.54 25.98 -5.77
C ALA A 246 -1.12 25.47 -4.45
N PHE A 247 -2.43 25.62 -4.28
CA PHE A 247 -3.14 25.14 -3.10
C PHE A 247 -4.02 23.97 -3.48
N THR A 248 -3.94 22.91 -2.70
CA THR A 248 -4.80 21.75 -2.84
C THR A 248 -5.64 21.58 -1.60
N ARG A 249 -6.82 21.01 -1.75
CA ARG A 249 -7.73 20.70 -0.65
C ARG A 249 -8.11 19.24 -0.70
N PHE A 250 -8.38 18.67 0.45
CA PHE A 250 -9.06 17.40 0.49
C PHE A 250 -10.43 17.53 -0.16
N HIS A 251 -10.70 16.60 -1.03
CA HIS A 251 -11.93 16.51 -1.78
C HIS A 251 -12.52 15.12 -1.62
N ILE A 252 -13.82 15.03 -1.45
CA ILE A 252 -14.51 13.77 -1.26
C ILE A 252 -14.85 13.18 -2.62
N SER A 253 -14.31 12.02 -2.94
CA SER A 253 -14.65 11.26 -4.15
C SER A 253 -15.87 10.38 -3.94
N ASP A 254 -15.99 9.79 -2.73
CA ASP A 254 -17.04 8.85 -2.39
C ASP A 254 -17.54 9.05 -0.97
N ILE A 255 -18.84 8.88 -0.76
CA ILE A 255 -19.47 8.85 0.56
C ILE A 255 -20.24 7.54 0.68
N TRP A 256 -19.82 6.67 1.59
CA TRP A 256 -20.56 5.46 1.93
C TRP A 256 -21.38 5.73 3.20
N LEU A 257 -22.71 5.78 3.02
CA LEU A 257 -23.66 6.13 4.10
C LEU A 257 -23.89 4.99 5.09
N ASP A 258 -23.54 3.77 4.72
CA ASP A 258 -23.73 2.57 5.54
C ASP A 258 -22.68 1.50 5.28
N ASP A 259 -22.57 0.52 6.17
CA ASP A 259 -21.61 -0.58 6.05
C ASP A 259 -21.88 -1.47 4.82
N LYS A 260 -23.16 -1.62 4.40
CA LYS A 260 -23.51 -2.45 3.23
C LYS A 260 -22.96 -1.88 1.93
N SER A 261 -22.90 -0.57 1.80
CA SER A 261 -22.39 0.08 0.60
C SER A 261 -20.89 -0.11 0.42
N ILE A 262 -20.10 0.01 1.49
CA ILE A 262 -18.66 -0.26 1.40
C ILE A 262 -18.37 -1.75 1.27
N GLU A 263 -19.12 -2.64 1.91
CA GLU A 263 -19.01 -4.09 1.75
C GLU A 263 -19.29 -4.51 0.30
N HIS A 264 -20.23 -3.87 -0.36
CA HIS A 264 -20.50 -4.10 -1.77
C HIS A 264 -19.32 -3.69 -2.66
N ALA A 265 -18.73 -2.51 -2.42
CA ALA A 265 -17.53 -2.08 -3.12
C ALA A 265 -16.32 -3.01 -2.85
N ALA A 266 -16.14 -3.42 -1.59
CA ALA A 266 -15.11 -4.37 -1.18
C ALA A 266 -15.25 -5.72 -1.88
N TYR A 267 -16.47 -6.23 -2.03
CA TYR A 267 -16.73 -7.48 -2.73
C TYR A 267 -16.22 -7.43 -4.18
N PHE A 268 -16.59 -6.41 -4.95
CA PHE A 268 -16.12 -6.30 -6.33
C PHE A 268 -14.60 -6.11 -6.44
N GLN A 269 -14.03 -5.33 -5.52
CA GLN A 269 -12.60 -5.15 -5.50
C GLN A 269 -11.87 -6.48 -5.16
N THR A 270 -12.41 -7.28 -4.24
CA THR A 270 -11.88 -8.60 -3.90
C THR A 270 -11.92 -9.54 -5.09
N GLU A 271 -13.06 -9.64 -5.79
CA GLU A 271 -13.17 -10.50 -6.98
C GLU A 271 -12.20 -10.09 -8.10
N LYS A 272 -12.03 -8.79 -8.29
CA LYS A 272 -11.06 -8.25 -9.25
C LYS A 272 -9.63 -8.61 -8.86
N HIS A 273 -9.30 -8.51 -7.58
CA HIS A 273 -7.98 -8.88 -7.07
C HIS A 273 -7.75 -10.39 -7.11
N ASN A 274 -8.75 -11.21 -6.80
CA ASN A 274 -8.68 -12.66 -6.90
C ASN A 274 -8.36 -13.11 -8.34
N THR A 275 -9.02 -12.50 -9.31
CA THR A 275 -8.74 -12.74 -10.74
C THR A 275 -7.32 -12.34 -11.10
N PHE A 276 -6.85 -11.19 -10.58
CA PHE A 276 -5.49 -10.72 -10.77
C PHE A 276 -4.46 -11.69 -10.20
N ILE A 277 -4.64 -12.16 -8.97
CA ILE A 277 -3.71 -13.11 -8.33
C ILE A 277 -3.70 -14.44 -9.05
N ARG A 278 -4.88 -14.98 -9.39
CA ARG A 278 -4.94 -16.27 -10.14
C ARG A 278 -4.20 -16.20 -11.47
N SER A 279 -4.27 -15.07 -12.16
CA SER A 279 -3.58 -14.87 -13.45
C SER A 279 -2.06 -14.75 -13.32
N ARG A 280 -1.56 -14.27 -12.18
CA ARG A 280 -0.13 -13.99 -11.93
C ARG A 280 0.49 -14.89 -10.90
N TRP A 281 -0.28 -15.84 -10.41
CA TRP A 281 0.05 -16.81 -9.37
C TRP A 281 0.27 -16.17 -7.99
N MET A 282 0.11 -16.96 -6.96
CA MET A 282 0.31 -16.56 -5.57
C MET A 282 1.78 -16.24 -5.33
N PRO A 283 2.13 -15.05 -4.85
CA PRO A 283 3.48 -14.75 -4.43
C PRO A 283 3.80 -15.45 -3.10
N ALA A 284 5.03 -15.92 -2.98
CA ALA A 284 5.55 -16.55 -1.78
C ALA A 284 7.04 -16.23 -1.61
N ILE A 285 7.56 -16.37 -0.41
CA ILE A 285 9.00 -16.35 -0.16
C ILE A 285 9.49 -17.76 0.09
N VAL A 286 10.63 -18.11 -0.51
CA VAL A 286 11.28 -19.40 -0.26
C VAL A 286 11.96 -19.36 1.10
N ASP A 287 11.55 -20.22 1.99
CA ASP A 287 12.15 -20.36 3.32
C ASP A 287 13.36 -21.30 3.27
N ASP A 288 13.22 -22.43 2.58
CA ASP A 288 14.27 -23.46 2.48
C ASP A 288 14.10 -24.34 1.22
N ILE A 289 15.18 -25.01 0.83
CA ILE A 289 15.17 -26.02 -0.23
C ILE A 289 15.96 -27.24 0.24
N ALA A 290 15.26 -28.36 0.37
CA ALA A 290 15.87 -29.65 0.65
C ALA A 290 16.08 -30.42 -0.67
N TYR A 291 17.32 -30.68 -1.03
CA TYR A 291 17.67 -31.46 -2.22
C TYR A 291 17.63 -32.95 -1.92
N GLY A 292 16.86 -33.71 -2.72
CA GLY A 292 16.72 -35.13 -2.64
C GLY A 292 17.55 -35.87 -3.67
N LYS A 293 17.31 -37.19 -3.80
CA LYS A 293 17.93 -38.02 -4.81
C LYS A 293 17.29 -37.79 -6.19
N PHE A 294 18.03 -38.09 -7.26
CA PHE A 294 17.56 -38.05 -8.64
C PHE A 294 17.05 -36.67 -9.12
N GLY A 295 17.65 -35.60 -8.63
CA GLY A 295 17.30 -34.23 -9.03
C GLY A 295 16.03 -33.68 -8.40
N ARG A 296 15.34 -34.46 -7.56
CA ARG A 296 14.19 -33.95 -6.81
C ARG A 296 14.58 -32.94 -5.75
N ALA A 297 13.70 -32.00 -5.51
CA ALA A 297 13.86 -31.05 -4.40
C ALA A 297 12.49 -30.73 -3.79
N THR A 298 12.51 -30.44 -2.50
CA THR A 298 11.37 -29.92 -1.77
C THR A 298 11.60 -28.45 -1.46
N VAL A 299 10.77 -27.59 -2.00
CA VAL A 299 10.78 -26.15 -1.75
C VAL A 299 9.77 -25.88 -0.63
N THR A 300 10.26 -25.34 0.47
CA THR A 300 9.44 -24.82 1.56
C THR A 300 9.26 -23.31 1.35
N ALA A 301 8.01 -22.83 1.28
CA ALA A 301 7.73 -21.43 1.01
C ALA A 301 6.55 -20.90 1.83
N THR A 302 6.65 -19.69 2.34
CA THR A 302 5.57 -18.97 3.03
C THR A 302 4.81 -18.10 2.03
N LEU A 303 3.50 -18.34 1.91
CA LEU A 303 2.63 -17.55 1.04
C LEU A 303 2.48 -16.12 1.58
N PHE A 304 2.42 -15.14 0.67
CA PHE A 304 2.20 -13.75 1.07
C PHE A 304 0.77 -13.54 1.57
N GLY A 305 0.64 -12.61 2.53
CA GLY A 305 -0.62 -12.27 3.17
C GLY A 305 -1.41 -11.17 2.47
N GLY A 306 -2.49 -10.77 3.14
CA GLY A 306 -3.32 -9.64 2.71
C GLY A 306 -4.23 -9.91 1.53
N MET A 307 -4.39 -11.15 1.11
CA MET A 307 -5.27 -11.59 0.04
C MET A 307 -6.55 -12.21 0.60
N ASP A 308 -7.53 -12.44 -0.26
CA ASP A 308 -8.75 -13.13 0.11
C ASP A 308 -8.47 -14.58 0.54
N SER A 309 -9.16 -15.03 1.58
CA SER A 309 -8.95 -16.37 2.16
C SER A 309 -9.20 -17.52 1.19
N THR A 310 -10.12 -17.34 0.25
CA THR A 310 -10.46 -18.36 -0.75
C THR A 310 -9.29 -18.73 -1.67
N LEU A 311 -8.36 -17.79 -1.87
CA LEU A 311 -7.15 -18.07 -2.65
C LEU A 311 -6.22 -19.04 -1.94
N TYR A 312 -6.12 -18.98 -0.62
CA TYR A 312 -5.31 -19.91 0.18
C TYR A 312 -5.95 -21.29 0.28
N ASP A 313 -7.29 -21.35 0.33
CA ASP A 313 -8.04 -22.59 0.34
C ASP A 313 -7.87 -23.41 -0.95
N ASP A 314 -7.35 -22.77 -1.97
CA ASP A 314 -7.06 -23.44 -3.25
C ASP A 314 -5.81 -24.32 -3.17
N PHE A 315 -4.94 -24.12 -2.22
CA PHE A 315 -3.78 -24.99 -1.98
C PHE A 315 -4.20 -26.23 -1.17
N LYS A 316 -4.01 -27.40 -1.72
CA LYS A 316 -4.37 -28.67 -1.08
C LYS A 316 -3.19 -29.63 -1.05
N LYS A 317 -3.02 -30.34 0.05
CA LYS A 317 -2.08 -31.45 0.12
C LYS A 317 -2.36 -32.46 -1.00
N ASP A 318 -1.31 -33.04 -1.57
CA ASP A 318 -1.31 -33.96 -2.69
C ASP A 318 -1.81 -33.38 -4.03
N GLY A 319 -2.16 -32.08 -4.03
CA GLY A 319 -2.52 -31.35 -5.24
C GLY A 319 -1.30 -31.07 -6.13
N SER A 320 -1.50 -31.11 -7.43
CA SER A 320 -0.47 -30.70 -8.41
C SER A 320 -0.41 -29.17 -8.51
N GLY A 321 0.76 -28.67 -8.88
CA GLY A 321 0.97 -27.25 -9.04
C GLY A 321 2.23 -26.89 -9.82
N GLN A 322 2.51 -25.62 -9.88
CA GLN A 322 3.69 -25.07 -10.54
C GLN A 322 4.30 -23.95 -9.69
N ILE A 323 5.62 -23.86 -9.74
CA ILE A 323 6.39 -22.75 -9.15
C ILE A 323 7.26 -22.09 -10.21
N ASN A 324 7.49 -20.79 -10.06
CA ASN A 324 8.38 -20.01 -10.93
C ASN A 324 9.14 -18.98 -10.08
N GLY A 325 10.15 -18.37 -10.65
CA GLY A 325 10.96 -17.37 -9.98
C GLY A 325 10.22 -16.06 -9.69
N ALA A 326 10.94 -15.13 -9.13
CA ALA A 326 10.47 -13.83 -8.66
C ALA A 326 9.76 -12.98 -9.73
N GLU A 327 9.12 -11.88 -9.30
CA GLU A 327 8.36 -10.97 -10.18
C GLU A 327 9.15 -10.45 -11.40
N ASN A 328 10.44 -10.15 -11.23
CA ASN A 328 11.30 -9.77 -12.34
C ASN A 328 11.49 -10.90 -13.36
N THR A 329 11.43 -12.16 -12.91
CA THR A 329 11.45 -13.31 -13.80
C THR A 329 10.15 -13.40 -14.59
N LEU A 330 9.02 -12.98 -14.01
CA LEU A 330 7.74 -12.85 -14.72
C LEU A 330 7.85 -11.95 -15.93
N LYS A 331 8.59 -10.86 -15.85
CA LYS A 331 8.80 -9.92 -16.95
C LYS A 331 9.47 -10.58 -18.17
N HIS A 332 10.36 -11.53 -17.91
CA HIS A 332 11.11 -12.23 -18.96
C HIS A 332 10.43 -13.51 -19.46
N THR A 333 9.63 -14.13 -18.60
CA THR A 333 9.01 -15.43 -18.87
C THR A 333 7.50 -15.36 -19.07
N ALA A 334 6.92 -14.18 -18.89
CA ALA A 334 5.49 -13.97 -18.96
C ALA A 334 4.89 -14.04 -20.37
N GLY A 335 5.66 -14.38 -21.37
CA GLY A 335 5.22 -14.50 -22.75
C GLY A 335 3.76 -14.91 -22.90
N HIS A 336 3.42 -15.66 -23.91
CA HIS A 336 2.02 -16.02 -24.21
C HIS A 336 1.30 -16.84 -23.12
N TYR A 337 2.02 -17.34 -22.12
CA TYR A 337 1.48 -18.30 -21.14
C TYR A 337 1.52 -17.80 -19.69
N GLY A 338 1.76 -16.51 -19.48
CA GLY A 338 1.93 -15.96 -18.15
C GLY A 338 3.23 -16.44 -17.48
N PRO A 339 3.33 -16.45 -16.15
CA PRO A 339 4.54 -16.84 -15.44
C PRO A 339 4.93 -18.31 -15.61
N GLY A 340 4.22 -19.07 -16.44
CA GLY A 340 4.35 -20.51 -16.55
C GLY A 340 5.33 -21.03 -17.59
N HIS A 341 5.96 -20.19 -18.38
CA HIS A 341 6.72 -20.67 -19.52
C HIS A 341 7.98 -21.50 -19.16
N MET A 342 8.57 -21.23 -18.00
CA MET A 342 9.72 -21.97 -17.46
C MET A 342 9.43 -22.46 -16.03
N ALA A 343 8.19 -22.79 -15.75
CA ALA A 343 7.79 -23.18 -14.42
C ALA A 343 8.20 -24.60 -14.09
N SER A 344 8.60 -24.84 -12.86
CA SER A 344 8.79 -26.18 -12.31
C SER A 344 7.45 -26.77 -11.88
N SER A 345 7.07 -27.89 -12.46
CA SER A 345 5.85 -28.62 -12.07
C SER A 345 6.15 -29.57 -10.90
N GLY A 346 5.13 -29.83 -10.08
CA GLY A 346 5.29 -30.69 -8.93
C GLY A 346 4.01 -30.88 -8.11
N LYS A 347 4.17 -31.26 -6.85
CA LYS A 347 3.06 -31.55 -5.93
C LYS A 347 3.25 -30.84 -4.59
N PHE A 348 2.15 -30.42 -4.00
CA PHE A 348 2.10 -29.92 -2.62
C PHE A 348 2.12 -31.13 -1.67
N ILE A 349 3.23 -31.40 -1.02
CA ILE A 349 3.34 -32.54 -0.09
C ILE A 349 2.85 -32.19 1.30
N GLN A 350 2.91 -30.90 1.67
CA GLN A 350 2.46 -30.42 2.98
C GLN A 350 1.98 -28.97 2.88
N ILE A 351 0.96 -28.65 3.69
CA ILE A 351 0.44 -27.28 3.86
C ILE A 351 0.19 -27.08 5.35
N GLU A 352 0.89 -26.13 5.93
CA GLU A 352 0.84 -25.87 7.35
C GLU A 352 0.43 -24.43 7.65
N LYS A 353 -0.32 -24.25 8.74
CA LYS A 353 -0.55 -22.93 9.33
C LYS A 353 0.53 -22.68 10.38
N ILE A 354 1.28 -21.61 10.20
CA ILE A 354 2.31 -21.18 11.15
C ILE A 354 1.61 -20.76 12.46
N SER A 355 2.06 -21.30 13.57
CA SER A 355 1.55 -20.93 14.89
C SER A 355 2.15 -19.61 15.37
N GLY A 356 1.37 -18.81 16.08
CA GLY A 356 1.84 -17.56 16.70
C GLY A 356 1.32 -16.29 16.02
N LYS A 357 2.00 -15.17 16.30
CA LYS A 357 1.62 -13.88 15.72
C LYS A 357 2.11 -13.79 14.28
N ILE A 358 1.17 -13.79 13.35
CA ILE A 358 1.46 -13.65 11.93
C ILE A 358 1.83 -12.19 11.63
N PRO A 359 3.02 -11.93 11.08
CA PRO A 359 3.42 -10.57 10.71
C PRO A 359 2.63 -10.11 9.48
N LEU A 360 2.46 -8.79 9.35
CA LEU A 360 1.85 -8.21 8.17
C LEU A 360 2.68 -8.57 6.93
N GLY A 361 2.02 -8.92 5.84
CA GLY A 361 2.66 -9.39 4.61
C GLY A 361 2.80 -10.91 4.52
N SER A 362 2.72 -11.66 5.64
CA SER A 362 2.64 -13.11 5.64
C SER A 362 1.18 -13.57 5.72
N SER A 363 0.85 -14.66 5.05
CA SER A 363 -0.45 -15.33 5.24
C SER A 363 -0.50 -16.21 6.48
N GLY A 364 0.67 -16.54 7.05
CA GLY A 364 0.80 -17.60 8.06
C GLY A 364 0.61 -19.00 7.50
N ILE A 365 0.67 -19.16 6.19
CA ILE A 365 0.55 -20.46 5.51
C ILE A 365 1.89 -20.79 4.85
N GLN A 366 2.46 -21.92 5.23
CA GLN A 366 3.67 -22.48 4.63
C GLN A 366 3.29 -23.69 3.80
N VAL A 367 3.87 -23.79 2.62
CA VAL A 367 3.68 -24.88 1.68
C VAL A 367 5.01 -25.59 1.45
N GLN A 368 4.98 -26.92 1.40
CA GLN A 368 6.10 -27.72 0.91
C GLN A 368 5.73 -28.29 -0.46
N PHE A 369 6.55 -27.99 -1.43
CA PHE A 369 6.34 -28.33 -2.83
C PHE A 369 7.47 -29.19 -3.36
N GLU A 370 7.17 -30.44 -3.73
CA GLU A 370 8.13 -31.36 -4.33
C GLU A 370 8.15 -31.17 -5.85
N THR A 371 9.34 -31.03 -6.43
CA THR A 371 9.55 -30.85 -7.87
C THR A 371 10.82 -31.56 -8.33
N ASP A 372 10.87 -31.92 -9.60
CA ASP A 372 12.06 -32.54 -10.24
C ASP A 372 12.99 -31.50 -10.87
N LEU A 373 12.58 -30.24 -10.90
CA LEU A 373 13.35 -29.15 -11.51
C LEU A 373 13.40 -27.92 -10.60
N ILE A 374 14.59 -27.49 -10.25
CA ILE A 374 14.83 -26.20 -9.59
C ILE A 374 15.51 -25.26 -10.58
N ILE A 375 14.81 -24.19 -10.95
CA ILE A 375 15.38 -23.11 -11.77
C ILE A 375 16.17 -22.14 -10.87
N GLU A 376 17.13 -21.46 -11.46
CA GLU A 376 18.06 -20.58 -10.73
C GLU A 376 17.37 -19.52 -9.86
N ALA A 377 16.20 -19.03 -10.28
CA ALA A 377 15.45 -18.01 -9.55
C ALA A 377 14.83 -18.52 -8.24
N ILE A 378 14.73 -19.84 -8.04
CA ILE A 378 14.15 -20.46 -6.83
C ILE A 378 15.28 -20.74 -5.85
N ARG A 379 15.42 -19.87 -4.85
CA ARG A 379 16.45 -19.95 -3.79
C ARG A 379 15.91 -19.43 -2.46
N PRO A 380 16.41 -19.89 -1.32
CA PRO A 380 16.03 -19.34 -0.01
C PRO A 380 16.13 -17.81 0.03
N GLY A 381 15.16 -17.16 0.63
CA GLY A 381 15.02 -15.70 0.72
C GLY A 381 14.52 -15.02 -0.57
N ARG A 382 14.29 -15.76 -1.64
CA ARG A 382 13.76 -15.22 -2.90
C ARG A 382 12.23 -15.30 -2.96
N VAL A 383 11.66 -14.33 -3.64
CA VAL A 383 10.23 -14.34 -3.98
C VAL A 383 10.01 -15.24 -5.18
N ILE A 384 9.02 -16.11 -5.05
CA ILE A 384 8.54 -16.99 -6.11
C ILE A 384 7.07 -16.75 -6.37
N ARG A 385 6.59 -17.30 -7.48
CA ARG A 385 5.18 -17.41 -7.82
C ARG A 385 4.79 -18.88 -7.83
N ILE A 386 3.69 -19.20 -7.15
CA ILE A 386 3.21 -20.56 -6.98
C ILE A 386 1.72 -20.62 -7.27
N ARG A 387 1.27 -21.68 -7.96
CA ARG A 387 -0.14 -21.90 -8.22
C ARG A 387 -0.52 -23.38 -8.14
N PRO A 388 -1.72 -23.72 -7.69
CA PRO A 388 -2.31 -25.03 -7.90
C PRO A 388 -2.77 -25.17 -9.38
N ASP A 389 -2.68 -26.37 -9.94
CA ASP A 389 -3.04 -26.62 -11.36
C ASP A 389 -4.51 -26.35 -11.68
N ARG A 390 -5.38 -26.37 -10.67
CA ARG A 390 -6.79 -26.02 -10.82
C ARG A 390 -7.06 -24.54 -11.16
N TRP A 391 -6.07 -23.66 -10.94
CA TRP A 391 -6.20 -22.28 -11.39
C TRP A 391 -6.08 -22.23 -12.91
N PRO A 392 -6.96 -21.49 -13.60
CA PRO A 392 -6.88 -21.38 -15.05
C PRO A 392 -5.56 -20.73 -15.46
N LYS A 393 -5.00 -21.22 -16.56
CA LYS A 393 -3.92 -20.51 -17.24
C LYS A 393 -4.52 -19.29 -17.94
N MET A 394 -4.19 -18.12 -17.47
CA MET A 394 -4.68 -16.85 -18.00
C MET A 394 -3.55 -16.13 -18.72
N GLN A 395 -3.87 -15.59 -19.89
CA GLN A 395 -2.94 -14.73 -20.59
C GLN A 395 -2.82 -13.40 -19.85
N ILE A 396 -1.61 -12.98 -19.58
CA ILE A 396 -1.34 -11.66 -19.03
C ILE A 396 -1.49 -10.63 -20.16
N PRO A 397 -2.04 -9.44 -19.91
CA PRO A 397 -2.11 -8.37 -20.90
C PRO A 397 -0.73 -8.04 -21.49
N ARG A 398 -0.71 -7.73 -22.76
CA ARG A 398 0.54 -7.47 -23.49
C ARG A 398 1.35 -6.32 -22.90
N GLU A 399 0.69 -5.35 -22.32
CA GLU A 399 1.29 -4.20 -21.65
C GLU A 399 2.11 -4.59 -20.41
N GLU A 400 1.86 -5.77 -19.87
CA GLU A 400 2.63 -6.34 -18.76
C GLU A 400 3.80 -7.21 -19.24
N TYR A 401 3.87 -7.51 -20.53
CA TYR A 401 5.07 -8.06 -21.13
C TYR A 401 6.07 -6.92 -21.28
N LEU A 402 6.83 -6.70 -20.27
CA LEU A 402 7.83 -5.65 -20.35
C LEU A 402 8.96 -6.09 -21.26
N PHE A 403 8.70 -5.98 -22.54
CA PHE A 403 9.74 -5.87 -23.56
C PHE A 403 10.34 -4.46 -23.59
N ASN A 404 10.01 -3.63 -22.61
CA ASN A 404 10.72 -2.41 -22.41
C ASN A 404 12.16 -2.77 -22.14
N ASN A 405 12.98 -2.50 -23.13
CA ASN A 405 14.42 -2.65 -23.05
C ASN A 405 15.05 -1.52 -22.24
N SER A 406 14.27 -0.73 -21.49
CA SER A 406 14.86 0.30 -20.65
C SER A 406 15.66 -0.34 -19.51
N PRO A 407 16.80 0.20 -19.15
CA PRO A 407 17.59 -0.29 -18.02
C PRO A 407 16.77 -0.33 -16.72
N GLU A 408 15.84 0.61 -16.54
CA GLU A 408 14.97 0.72 -15.38
C GLU A 408 14.04 -0.49 -15.26
N ASP A 409 13.56 -1.01 -16.37
CA ASP A 409 12.72 -2.20 -16.40
C ASP A 409 13.51 -3.48 -16.09
N ARG A 410 14.81 -3.46 -16.36
CA ARG A 410 15.71 -4.59 -16.09
C ARG A 410 16.18 -4.62 -14.64
N PHE A 411 16.15 -3.48 -13.97
CA PHE A 411 16.47 -3.33 -12.57
C PHE A 411 15.17 -3.02 -11.81
N PRO A 412 14.42 -4.06 -11.47
CA PRO A 412 13.33 -3.85 -10.55
C PRO A 412 13.89 -3.17 -9.31
N THR A 413 13.05 -2.41 -8.68
CA THR A 413 13.23 -1.81 -7.36
C THR A 413 14.49 -2.24 -6.68
N PRO A 414 15.35 -1.31 -6.28
CA PRO A 414 16.54 -1.66 -5.52
C PRO A 414 16.09 -2.65 -4.48
N ALA A 415 16.42 -3.87 -4.78
CA ALA A 415 15.99 -4.94 -3.93
C ALA A 415 16.52 -4.58 -2.56
N ILE A 416 15.62 -4.51 -1.60
CA ILE A 416 16.02 -4.74 -0.21
C ILE A 416 16.89 -5.99 -0.16
N PHE A 417 16.74 -6.82 -1.18
CA PHE A 417 17.39 -8.09 -1.33
C PHE A 417 18.49 -7.95 -2.39
N PRO A 418 19.75 -8.01 -2.00
CA PRO A 418 20.84 -8.03 -2.96
C PRO A 418 20.61 -9.15 -3.97
N LYS A 419 20.85 -8.86 -5.25
CA LYS A 419 21.02 -9.91 -6.23
C LYS A 419 22.29 -10.65 -5.83
N TYR A 420 22.17 -11.92 -5.58
CA TYR A 420 23.31 -12.80 -5.40
C TYR A 420 23.99 -13.03 -6.73
#